data_d31c986be0dccf9714fe33f6f24491aa
#
_entry.id   d31c986be0dccf9714fe33f6f24491aa
#
_cell.length_a   1.000
_cell.length_b   1.000
_cell.length_c   1.000
_cell.angle_alpha   90.00
_cell.angle_beta   90.00
_cell.angle_gamma   90.00
#
_symmetry.space_group_name_H-M   'P 1'
#
loop_
_entity.id
_entity.type
_entity.pdbx_description
1 polymer ?
#
loop_
_entity_poly.entity_id
_entity_poly.type
_entity_poly.pdbx_seq_one_letter_code
_entity_poly.pdbx_strand_id
1 'polypeptide(L)'
;EKCDVAACVGATWIAGGFAGAEELLAQSLKPGGIMLIGEPYWRQLPATEEIAQACGVSSTSDFLTLPGLVGAFDDLGYDVVEMVLADQEGWDRYEAAKWLTMRRWLEANPDDDFAAEVRAELNIAPKRYVTYARECFGWGVFALIAR
;
A
#
# COMPACT_ATOMS: atom_id res chain seq x y z
N GLU A 1 22.06 -3.16 17.78
CA GLU A 1 22.70 -1.89 17.42
C GLU A 1 21.61 -0.89 17.00
N LYS A 2 21.71 0.38 17.45
CA LYS A 2 20.76 1.43 17.14
C LYS A 2 21.17 2.12 15.82
N CYS A 3 20.17 2.46 14.96
CA CYS A 3 20.38 3.13 13.68
C CYS A 3 19.77 4.54 13.65
N ASP A 4 20.18 5.33 12.68
CA ASP A 4 19.66 6.69 12.48
C ASP A 4 18.36 6.69 11.67
N VAL A 5 18.14 5.65 10.85
CA VAL A 5 16.93 5.47 10.03
C VAL A 5 16.50 4.01 10.09
N ALA A 6 15.22 3.79 10.33
CA ALA A 6 14.59 2.48 10.22
C ALA A 6 13.37 2.58 9.29
N ALA A 7 13.13 1.56 8.46
CA ALA A 7 12.09 1.62 7.44
C ALA A 7 11.27 0.32 7.35
N CYS A 8 9.97 0.48 7.18
CA CYS A 8 9.06 -0.58 6.74
C CYS A 8 8.16 -0.01 5.62
N VAL A 9 8.43 -0.43 4.38
CA VAL A 9 7.74 0.07 3.20
C VAL A 9 7.03 -1.09 2.50
N GLY A 10 5.68 -1.06 2.52
CA GLY A 10 4.84 -2.09 1.90
C GLY A 10 4.82 -3.45 2.61
N ALA A 11 5.21 -3.51 3.89
CA ALA A 11 5.31 -4.75 4.64
C ALA A 11 4.81 -4.65 6.09
N THR A 12 4.10 -3.59 6.45
CA THR A 12 3.58 -3.36 7.81
C THR A 12 2.61 -4.45 8.27
N TRP A 13 1.91 -5.09 7.33
CA TRP A 13 1.03 -6.24 7.57
C TRP A 13 1.74 -7.42 8.26
N ILE A 14 3.06 -7.58 8.07
CA ILE A 14 3.86 -8.64 8.73
C ILE A 14 3.84 -8.46 10.26
N ALA A 15 3.77 -7.23 10.73
CA ALA A 15 3.73 -6.89 12.16
C ALA A 15 2.30 -6.63 12.68
N GLY A 16 1.26 -7.00 11.91
CA GLY A 16 -0.14 -6.75 12.27
C GLY A 16 -0.62 -5.33 11.98
N GLY A 17 0.02 -4.64 11.05
CA GLY A 17 -0.28 -3.27 10.63
C GLY A 17 0.80 -2.28 11.02
N PHE A 18 0.55 -0.98 10.72
CA PHE A 18 1.59 0.04 10.92
C PHE A 18 1.95 0.25 12.40
N ALA A 19 1.02 0.10 13.34
CA ALA A 19 1.30 0.23 14.78
C ALA A 19 2.29 -0.83 15.27
N GLY A 20 2.13 -2.09 14.84
CA GLY A 20 3.10 -3.14 15.16
C GLY A 20 4.44 -2.96 14.46
N ALA A 21 4.44 -2.44 13.22
CA ALA A 21 5.66 -2.10 12.51
C ALA A 21 6.39 -0.94 13.19
N GLU A 22 5.66 0.08 13.66
CA GLU A 22 6.18 1.18 14.45
C GLU A 22 6.91 0.68 15.69
N GLU A 23 6.25 -0.15 16.51
CA GLU A 23 6.83 -0.71 17.73
C GLU A 23 8.15 -1.46 17.47
N LEU A 24 8.22 -2.25 16.39
CA LEU A 24 9.44 -2.95 15.99
C LEU A 24 10.55 -1.99 15.55
N LEU A 25 10.23 -0.99 14.76
CA LEU A 25 11.21 -0.03 14.24
C LEU A 25 11.73 0.91 15.33
N ALA A 26 10.87 1.37 16.23
CA ALA A 26 11.23 2.24 17.35
C ALA A 26 12.34 1.62 18.24
N GLN A 27 12.29 0.30 18.43
CA GLN A 27 13.32 -0.43 19.19
C GLN A 27 14.71 -0.35 18.55
N SER A 28 14.78 -0.11 17.25
CA SER A 28 16.05 -0.04 16.49
C SER A 28 16.55 1.39 16.29
N LEU A 29 15.73 2.40 16.55
CA LEU A 29 16.09 3.80 16.33
C LEU A 29 16.89 4.39 17.50
N LYS A 30 17.84 5.26 17.16
CA LYS A 30 18.44 6.20 18.11
C LYS A 30 17.44 7.29 18.50
N PRO A 31 17.62 7.97 19.64
CA PRO A 31 16.86 9.18 19.94
C PRO A 31 16.96 10.21 18.81
N GLY A 32 15.82 10.72 18.33
CA GLY A 32 15.76 11.62 17.18
C GLY A 32 16.00 10.98 15.81
N GLY A 33 16.06 9.65 15.74
CA GLY A 33 16.14 8.90 14.48
C GLY A 33 14.83 9.00 13.67
N ILE A 34 14.94 8.76 12.38
CA ILE A 34 13.83 8.84 11.43
C ILE A 34 13.25 7.46 11.17
N MET A 35 11.93 7.33 11.30
CA MET A 35 11.18 6.17 10.88
C MET A 35 10.54 6.44 9.51
N LEU A 36 10.71 5.52 8.56
CA LEU A 36 10.02 5.57 7.27
C LEU A 36 8.96 4.48 7.23
N ILE A 37 7.69 4.90 7.12
CA ILE A 37 6.55 4.00 6.98
C ILE A 37 5.94 4.17 5.60
N GLY A 38 5.84 3.08 4.84
CA GLY A 38 5.13 3.04 3.56
C GLY A 38 3.79 2.35 3.71
N GLU A 39 2.69 3.07 3.54
CA GLU A 39 1.33 2.59 3.76
C GLU A 39 0.39 2.90 2.60
N PRO A 40 -0.54 1.96 2.29
CA PRO A 40 -1.72 2.27 1.51
C PRO A 40 -2.71 3.08 2.36
N TYR A 41 -3.52 3.87 1.68
CA TYR A 41 -4.60 4.62 2.31
C TYR A 41 -5.76 4.80 1.33
N TRP A 42 -6.95 5.07 1.85
CA TRP A 42 -8.05 5.50 1.01
C TRP A 42 -7.87 6.97 0.63
N ARG A 43 -7.64 7.22 -0.68
CA ARG A 43 -7.69 8.55 -1.27
C ARG A 43 -9.13 9.06 -1.26
N GLN A 44 -10.04 8.16 -1.63
CA GLN A 44 -11.48 8.33 -1.51
C GLN A 44 -12.03 7.06 -0.87
N LEU A 45 -12.71 7.21 0.26
CA LEU A 45 -13.32 6.07 0.95
C LEU A 45 -14.34 5.39 0.03
N PRO A 46 -14.22 4.07 -0.20
CA PRO A 46 -15.22 3.34 -0.97
C PRO A 46 -16.61 3.49 -0.36
N ALA A 47 -17.61 3.72 -1.20
CA ALA A 47 -18.98 3.92 -0.75
C ALA A 47 -19.62 2.64 -0.17
N THR A 48 -19.12 1.47 -0.57
CA THR A 48 -19.60 0.16 -0.12
C THR A 48 -18.46 -0.84 0.05
N GLU A 49 -18.70 -1.91 0.80
CA GLU A 49 -17.74 -3.00 0.98
C GLU A 49 -17.45 -3.72 -0.35
N GLU A 50 -18.42 -3.81 -1.27
CA GLU A 50 -18.21 -4.42 -2.58
C GLU A 50 -17.19 -3.62 -3.42
N ILE A 51 -17.18 -2.30 -3.29
CA ILE A 51 -16.18 -1.45 -3.96
C ILE A 51 -14.80 -1.66 -3.32
N ALA A 52 -14.71 -1.78 -2.00
CA ALA A 52 -13.45 -2.12 -1.33
C ALA A 52 -12.90 -3.48 -1.80
N GLN A 53 -13.77 -4.49 -1.90
CA GLN A 53 -13.41 -5.81 -2.42
C GLN A 53 -12.96 -5.75 -3.89
N ALA A 54 -13.62 -4.92 -4.72
CA ALA A 54 -13.19 -4.67 -6.09
C ALA A 54 -11.82 -3.97 -6.17
N CYS A 55 -11.41 -3.24 -5.13
CA CYS A 55 -10.06 -2.71 -4.98
C CYS A 55 -9.05 -3.77 -4.49
N GLY A 56 -9.47 -5.00 -4.22
CA GLY A 56 -8.61 -6.06 -3.70
C GLY A 56 -8.41 -6.01 -2.18
N VAL A 57 -9.31 -5.33 -1.46
CA VAL A 57 -9.27 -5.14 -0.01
C VAL A 57 -10.48 -5.84 0.61
N SER A 58 -10.34 -6.45 1.77
CA SER A 58 -11.42 -7.24 2.38
C SER A 58 -12.55 -6.36 2.93
N SER A 59 -12.20 -5.20 3.49
CA SER A 59 -13.14 -4.26 4.10
C SER A 59 -12.70 -2.81 3.93
N THR A 60 -13.64 -1.88 3.94
CA THR A 60 -13.38 -0.43 3.99
C THR A 60 -12.57 -0.04 5.22
N SER A 61 -12.65 -0.82 6.30
CA SER A 61 -11.91 -0.60 7.55
C SER A 61 -10.45 -1.05 7.52
N ASP A 62 -10.01 -1.77 6.48
CA ASP A 62 -8.63 -2.30 6.41
C ASP A 62 -7.60 -1.18 6.21
N PHE A 63 -8.01 -0.05 5.63
CA PHE A 63 -7.15 1.12 5.48
C PHE A 63 -7.81 2.39 6.00
N LEU A 64 -6.98 3.27 6.51
CA LEU A 64 -7.40 4.62 6.89
C LEU A 64 -7.45 5.53 5.65
N THR A 65 -8.19 6.62 5.76
CA THR A 65 -8.02 7.75 4.83
C THR A 65 -6.68 8.46 5.10
N LEU A 66 -6.18 9.24 4.16
CA LEU A 66 -4.92 9.97 4.38
C LEU A 66 -4.96 10.87 5.64
N PRO A 67 -6.02 11.65 5.92
CA PRO A 67 -6.12 12.37 7.19
C PRO A 67 -6.15 11.43 8.41
N GLY A 68 -6.85 10.30 8.31
CA GLY A 68 -6.90 9.31 9.37
C GLY A 68 -5.54 8.68 9.66
N LEU A 69 -4.76 8.38 8.61
CA LEU A 69 -3.41 7.82 8.76
C LEU A 69 -2.45 8.82 9.41
N VAL A 70 -2.48 10.09 8.99
CA VAL A 70 -1.68 11.16 9.63
C VAL A 70 -2.09 11.37 11.09
N GLY A 71 -3.39 11.33 11.38
CA GLY A 71 -3.90 11.38 12.76
C GLY A 71 -3.42 10.21 13.62
N ALA A 72 -3.37 9.01 13.03
CA ALA A 72 -2.87 7.83 13.75
C ALA A 72 -1.37 7.91 14.08
N PHE A 73 -0.55 8.53 13.22
CA PHE A 73 0.86 8.83 13.57
C PHE A 73 0.96 9.83 14.71
N ASP A 74 0.13 10.86 14.70
CA ASP A 74 0.05 11.85 15.78
C ASP A 74 -0.34 11.20 17.12
N ASP A 75 -1.34 10.32 17.11
CA ASP A 75 -1.80 9.57 18.30
C ASP A 75 -0.71 8.65 18.88
N LEU A 76 0.18 8.13 18.04
CA LEU A 76 1.36 7.36 18.47
C LEU A 76 2.52 8.23 18.97
N GLY A 77 2.39 9.56 18.94
CA GLY A 77 3.42 10.49 19.43
C GLY A 77 4.49 10.83 18.42
N TYR A 78 4.20 10.76 17.13
CA TYR A 78 5.13 11.12 16.06
C TYR A 78 4.72 12.40 15.34
N ASP A 79 5.73 13.17 14.94
CA ASP A 79 5.58 14.23 13.97
C ASP A 79 5.83 13.67 12.57
N VAL A 80 4.93 13.92 11.62
CA VAL A 80 5.17 13.69 10.19
C VAL A 80 6.02 14.84 9.67
N VAL A 81 7.28 14.57 9.34
CA VAL A 81 8.24 15.60 8.92
C VAL A 81 8.44 15.65 7.40
N GLU A 82 8.07 14.57 6.71
CA GLU A 82 8.09 14.49 5.25
C GLU A 82 7.07 13.44 4.80
N MET A 83 6.50 13.62 3.62
CA MET A 83 5.69 12.58 2.97
C MET A 83 5.86 12.62 1.46
N VAL A 84 5.95 11.43 0.85
CA VAL A 84 5.98 11.25 -0.59
C VAL A 84 4.80 10.37 -0.98
N LEU A 85 3.82 10.96 -1.64
CA LEU A 85 2.63 10.25 -2.11
C LEU A 85 2.82 9.83 -3.56
N ALA A 86 2.45 8.60 -3.88
CA ALA A 86 2.42 8.14 -5.26
C ALA A 86 1.44 9.00 -6.07
N ASP A 87 1.91 9.59 -7.16
CA ASP A 87 1.06 10.28 -8.10
C ASP A 87 0.22 9.27 -8.93
N GLN A 88 -0.80 9.79 -9.59
CA GLN A 88 -1.72 8.95 -10.36
C GLN A 88 -1.01 8.24 -11.52
N GLU A 89 -0.06 8.91 -12.16
CA GLU A 89 0.68 8.33 -13.29
C GLU A 89 1.62 7.21 -12.84
N GLY A 90 2.30 7.39 -11.72
CA GLY A 90 3.15 6.36 -11.10
C GLY A 90 2.33 5.13 -10.70
N TRP A 91 1.15 5.34 -10.15
CA TRP A 91 0.24 4.26 -9.77
C TRP A 91 -0.34 3.53 -10.98
N ASP A 92 -0.76 4.27 -12.04
CA ASP A 92 -1.21 3.70 -13.29
C ASP A 92 -0.12 2.81 -13.94
N ARG A 93 1.15 3.25 -13.93
CA ARG A 93 2.28 2.48 -14.45
C ARG A 93 2.55 1.22 -13.62
N TYR A 94 2.46 1.31 -12.30
CA TYR A 94 2.63 0.16 -11.41
C TYR A 94 1.59 -0.92 -11.70
N GLU A 95 0.32 -0.57 -11.84
CA GLU A 95 -0.74 -1.51 -12.18
C GLU A 95 -0.56 -2.08 -13.60
N ALA A 96 -0.24 -1.24 -14.59
CA ALA A 96 -0.02 -1.70 -15.96
C ALA A 96 1.18 -2.67 -16.08
N ALA A 97 2.21 -2.52 -15.25
CA ALA A 97 3.33 -3.44 -15.21
C ALA A 97 2.93 -4.86 -14.78
N LYS A 98 1.95 -4.98 -13.87
CA LYS A 98 1.39 -6.28 -13.48
C LYS A 98 0.68 -6.95 -14.67
N TRP A 99 -0.11 -6.18 -15.42
CA TRP A 99 -0.82 -6.72 -16.60
C TRP A 99 0.16 -7.18 -17.68
N LEU A 100 1.22 -6.41 -17.93
CA LEU A 100 2.27 -6.80 -18.86
C LEU A 100 2.99 -8.07 -18.39
N THR A 101 3.24 -8.20 -17.08
CA THR A 101 3.86 -9.39 -16.49
C THR A 101 2.97 -10.63 -16.70
N MET A 102 1.66 -10.53 -16.40
CA MET A 102 0.70 -11.61 -16.66
C MET A 102 0.67 -11.98 -18.15
N ARG A 103 0.66 -10.98 -19.05
CA ARG A 103 0.64 -11.22 -20.50
C ARG A 103 1.87 -11.98 -20.97
N ARG A 104 3.07 -11.57 -20.53
CA ARG A 104 4.33 -12.23 -20.85
C ARG A 104 4.41 -13.63 -20.27
N TRP A 105 3.92 -13.80 -19.05
CA TRP A 105 3.88 -15.12 -18.43
C TRP A 105 3.00 -16.09 -19.22
N LEU A 106 1.82 -15.66 -19.68
CA LEU A 106 0.94 -16.47 -20.53
C LEU A 106 1.57 -16.84 -21.87
N GLU A 107 2.39 -15.99 -22.46
CA GLU A 107 3.13 -16.30 -23.69
C GLU A 107 4.21 -17.36 -23.45
N ALA A 108 4.86 -17.31 -22.31
CA ALA A 108 5.91 -18.25 -21.95
C ALA A 108 5.38 -19.60 -21.41
N ASN A 109 4.14 -19.63 -20.92
CA ASN A 109 3.55 -20.80 -20.23
C ASN A 109 2.13 -21.08 -20.75
N PRO A 110 1.92 -21.32 -22.05
CA PRO A 110 0.58 -21.47 -22.62
C PRO A 110 -0.19 -22.69 -22.12
N ASP A 111 0.53 -23.75 -21.74
CA ASP A 111 -0.02 -25.04 -21.33
C ASP A 111 0.06 -25.26 -19.79
N ASP A 112 0.38 -24.21 -19.02
CA ASP A 112 0.44 -24.27 -17.56
C ASP A 112 -0.99 -24.37 -16.97
N ASP A 113 -1.13 -25.13 -15.89
CA ASP A 113 -2.42 -25.34 -15.21
C ASP A 113 -3.08 -24.03 -14.75
N PHE A 114 -2.28 -23.00 -14.44
CA PHE A 114 -2.76 -21.66 -14.05
C PHE A 114 -3.04 -20.73 -15.22
N ALA A 115 -2.75 -21.13 -16.47
CA ALA A 115 -2.90 -20.24 -17.63
C ALA A 115 -4.33 -19.72 -17.80
N ALA A 116 -5.33 -20.56 -17.56
CA ALA A 116 -6.73 -20.15 -17.64
C ALA A 116 -7.10 -19.10 -16.58
N GLU A 117 -6.63 -19.27 -15.35
CA GLU A 117 -6.87 -18.34 -14.23
C GLU A 117 -6.17 -17.00 -14.48
N VAL A 118 -4.88 -17.00 -14.85
CA VAL A 118 -4.12 -15.78 -15.19
C VAL A 118 -4.76 -15.05 -16.36
N ARG A 119 -5.27 -15.76 -17.36
CA ARG A 119 -6.00 -15.17 -18.50
C ARG A 119 -7.29 -14.50 -18.03
N ALA A 120 -8.06 -15.18 -17.18
CA ALA A 120 -9.29 -14.64 -16.63
C ALA A 120 -9.02 -13.33 -15.83
N GLU A 121 -8.01 -13.34 -14.96
CA GLU A 121 -7.62 -12.16 -14.20
C GLU A 121 -7.16 -11.01 -15.13
N LEU A 122 -6.29 -11.27 -16.09
CA LEU A 122 -5.83 -10.25 -17.05
C LEU A 122 -6.99 -9.61 -17.84
N ASN A 123 -8.04 -10.36 -18.15
CA ASN A 123 -9.19 -9.83 -18.88
C ASN A 123 -10.02 -8.83 -18.07
N ILE A 124 -10.01 -8.93 -16.74
CA ILE A 124 -10.82 -8.08 -15.86
C ILE A 124 -9.99 -7.03 -15.10
N ALA A 125 -8.74 -7.30 -14.78
CA ALA A 125 -7.92 -6.45 -13.92
C ALA A 125 -7.79 -5.00 -14.41
N PRO A 126 -7.52 -4.70 -15.69
CA PRO A 126 -7.43 -3.31 -16.15
C PRO A 126 -8.74 -2.55 -15.99
N LYS A 127 -9.87 -3.18 -16.32
CA LYS A 127 -11.18 -2.55 -16.19
C LYS A 127 -11.55 -2.34 -14.72
N ARG A 128 -11.30 -3.33 -13.88
CA ARG A 128 -11.54 -3.25 -12.42
C ARG A 128 -10.73 -2.11 -11.80
N TYR A 129 -9.44 -1.99 -12.16
CA TYR A 129 -8.59 -0.91 -11.70
C TYR A 129 -9.14 0.47 -12.05
N VAL A 130 -9.40 0.75 -13.32
CA VAL A 130 -9.86 2.09 -13.76
C VAL A 130 -11.28 2.41 -13.28
N THR A 131 -12.07 1.40 -12.93
CA THR A 131 -13.43 1.60 -12.42
C THR A 131 -13.45 1.91 -10.92
N TYR A 132 -12.54 1.33 -10.14
CA TYR A 132 -12.59 1.38 -8.68
C TYR A 132 -11.27 1.85 -8.05
N ALA A 133 -10.21 1.06 -8.13
CA ALA A 133 -9.00 1.28 -7.35
C ALA A 133 -8.29 2.59 -7.71
N ARG A 134 -8.35 2.99 -8.99
CA ARG A 134 -7.73 4.22 -9.48
C ARG A 134 -8.20 5.47 -8.75
N GLU A 135 -9.46 5.54 -8.38
CA GLU A 135 -10.04 6.67 -7.65
C GLU A 135 -9.89 6.50 -6.12
N CYS A 136 -10.07 5.27 -5.63
CA CYS A 136 -10.15 5.02 -4.19
C CYS A 136 -8.76 4.86 -3.54
N PHE A 137 -7.79 4.26 -4.25
CA PHE A 137 -6.54 3.83 -3.65
C PHE A 137 -5.44 4.88 -3.72
N GLY A 138 -4.70 5.04 -2.64
CA GLY A 138 -3.50 5.84 -2.55
C GLY A 138 -2.38 5.05 -1.88
N TRP A 139 -1.15 5.52 -2.08
CA TRP A 139 0.05 4.99 -1.46
C TRP A 139 0.97 6.13 -1.06
N GLY A 140 1.63 6.03 0.07
CA GLY A 140 2.59 7.02 0.51
C GLY A 140 3.68 6.46 1.38
N VAL A 141 4.83 7.13 1.39
CA VAL A 141 5.91 6.93 2.35
C VAL A 141 5.98 8.16 3.24
N PHE A 142 5.96 7.96 4.54
CA PHE A 142 5.93 9.00 5.57
C PHE A 142 7.21 8.91 6.39
N ALA A 143 7.88 10.05 6.57
CA ALA A 143 9.00 10.17 7.48
C ALA A 143 8.50 10.71 8.82
N LEU A 144 8.76 9.97 9.89
CA LEU A 144 8.27 10.20 11.23
C LEU A 144 9.43 10.41 12.20
N ILE A 145 9.28 11.36 13.12
CA ILE A 145 10.20 11.58 14.25
C ILE A 145 9.38 11.55 15.53
N ALA A 146 9.82 10.77 16.52
CA ALA A 146 9.18 10.72 17.83
C ALA A 146 9.32 12.06 18.57
N ARG A 147 8.24 12.47 19.23
CA ARG A 147 8.20 13.70 20.06
C ARG A 147 8.91 13.54 21.40
#